data_5657034df8155dd1f84f92bc43f60a25
#
_entry.id   5657034df8155dd1f84f92bc43f60a25
#
_cell.length_a   1.000
_cell.length_b   1.000
_cell.length_c   1.000
_cell.angle_alpha   90.00
_cell.angle_beta   90.00
_cell.angle_gamma   90.00
#
_symmetry.space_group_name_H-M   'P 1'
#
loop_
_entity.id
_entity.type
_entity.pdbx_description
1 polymer ?
#
loop_
_entity_poly.entity_id
_entity_poly.type
_entity_poly.pdbx_seq_one_letter_code
_entity_poly.pdbx_strand_id
1 'polypeptide(L)'
;LHLCDRRQRQMCIRDRDIITECVSIKRQVVENDEKEHGERALLNFGHTCGHAIEKLYNYETVSHGEAVGVGMVMITRASEKLGITEKGTTDRIIKVLEKSNLKTYDTHSDKEIISAMSADKKRTKTGIKFVMIDKIGSSFINPIKYEDINKTFGID
;
A
#
# COMPACT_ATOMS: atom_id res chain seq x y z
N LEU A 1 -5.09 -42.29 -2.04
CA LEU A 1 -5.29 -41.39 -3.20
C LEU A 1 -6.21 -40.25 -2.82
N HIS A 2 -5.63 -39.13 -2.68
CA HIS A 2 -6.03 -37.83 -2.20
C HIS A 2 -7.42 -37.36 -2.61
N LEU A 3 -8.34 -37.40 -1.65
CA LEU A 3 -9.49 -36.50 -1.59
C LEU A 3 -8.95 -35.08 -1.33
N CYS A 4 -8.42 -34.46 -2.36
CA CYS A 4 -8.24 -33.03 -2.36
C CYS A 4 -9.64 -32.43 -2.27
N ASP A 5 -10.00 -31.94 -1.09
CA ASP A 5 -11.34 -31.43 -0.78
C ASP A 5 -11.76 -30.44 -1.88
N ARG A 6 -13.02 -30.54 -2.34
CA ARG A 6 -13.57 -29.62 -3.34
C ARG A 6 -13.35 -28.15 -2.97
N ARG A 7 -13.31 -27.85 -1.66
CA ARG A 7 -13.00 -26.51 -1.14
C ARG A 7 -11.56 -26.09 -1.44
N GLN A 8 -10.57 -26.99 -1.31
CA GLN A 8 -9.17 -26.70 -1.66
C GLN A 8 -8.99 -26.50 -3.16
N ARG A 9 -9.68 -27.29 -4.01
CA ARG A 9 -9.64 -27.08 -5.46
C ARG A 9 -10.23 -25.73 -5.88
N GLN A 10 -11.37 -25.35 -5.31
CA GLN A 10 -11.99 -24.05 -5.60
C GLN A 10 -11.11 -22.88 -5.12
N MET A 11 -10.44 -23.04 -3.98
CA MET A 11 -9.48 -22.06 -3.48
C MET A 11 -8.29 -21.93 -4.43
N CYS A 12 -7.66 -23.02 -4.84
CA CYS A 12 -6.54 -23.00 -5.79
C CYS A 12 -6.91 -22.42 -7.17
N ILE A 13 -8.15 -22.61 -7.65
CA ILE A 13 -8.62 -22.01 -8.90
C ILE A 13 -8.74 -20.49 -8.72
N ARG A 14 -9.40 -20.03 -7.64
CA ARG A 14 -9.51 -18.59 -7.35
C ARG A 14 -8.18 -17.91 -7.19
N ASP A 15 -7.24 -18.51 -6.48
CA ASP A 15 -5.91 -17.96 -6.27
C ASP A 15 -5.17 -17.84 -7.61
N ARG A 16 -5.28 -18.84 -8.47
CA ARG A 16 -4.70 -18.79 -9.82
C ARG A 16 -5.31 -17.67 -10.65
N ASP A 17 -6.62 -17.52 -10.64
CA ASP A 17 -7.31 -16.48 -11.41
C ASP A 17 -6.90 -15.09 -10.92
N ILE A 18 -6.85 -14.87 -9.60
CA ILE A 18 -6.40 -13.62 -8.99
C ILE A 18 -4.94 -13.32 -9.36
N ILE A 19 -4.05 -14.31 -9.25
CA ILE A 19 -2.64 -14.13 -9.59
C ILE A 19 -2.49 -13.81 -11.08
N THR A 20 -3.20 -14.51 -11.94
CA THR A 20 -3.16 -14.29 -13.40
C THR A 20 -3.62 -12.89 -13.74
N GLU A 21 -4.70 -12.42 -13.13
CA GLU A 21 -5.23 -11.07 -13.36
C GLU A 21 -4.26 -10.00 -12.87
N CYS A 22 -3.71 -10.17 -11.66
CA CYS A 22 -2.71 -9.25 -11.10
C CYS A 22 -1.46 -9.17 -11.99
N VAL A 23 -0.97 -10.30 -12.49
CA VAL A 23 0.18 -10.34 -13.41
C VAL A 23 -0.16 -9.66 -14.74
N SER A 24 -1.36 -9.88 -15.28
CA SER A 24 -1.83 -9.26 -16.52
C SER A 24 -1.90 -7.74 -16.39
N ILE A 25 -2.51 -7.23 -15.32
CA ILE A 25 -2.59 -5.79 -15.03
C ILE A 25 -1.18 -5.20 -14.89
N LYS A 26 -0.34 -5.83 -14.08
CA LYS A 26 1.05 -5.37 -13.90
C LYS A 26 1.82 -5.33 -15.22
N ARG A 27 1.67 -6.37 -16.05
CA ARG A 27 2.30 -6.43 -17.36
C ARG A 27 1.88 -5.26 -18.25
N GLN A 28 0.57 -4.97 -18.34
CA GLN A 28 0.06 -3.85 -19.14
C GLN A 28 0.65 -2.52 -18.70
N VAL A 29 0.66 -2.28 -17.37
CA VAL A 29 1.22 -1.04 -16.81
C VAL A 29 2.73 -0.91 -17.10
N VAL A 30 3.48 -2.01 -17.01
CA VAL A 30 4.92 -2.02 -17.29
C VAL A 30 5.21 -1.83 -18.78
N GLU A 31 4.42 -2.46 -19.65
CA GLU A 31 4.54 -2.30 -21.12
C GLU A 31 4.25 -0.86 -21.55
N ASN A 32 3.28 -0.18 -20.88
CA ASN A 32 2.94 1.22 -21.14
C ASN A 32 3.97 2.22 -20.61
N ASP A 33 4.66 1.88 -19.52
CA ASP A 33 5.62 2.78 -18.83
C ASP A 33 6.83 2.00 -18.31
N GLU A 34 7.69 1.54 -19.23
CA GLU A 34 8.88 0.74 -18.93
C GLU A 34 9.85 1.47 -17.98
N LYS A 35 9.98 2.79 -18.11
CA LYS A 35 10.94 3.63 -17.37
C LYS A 35 10.39 4.25 -16.07
N GLU A 36 9.16 3.91 -15.67
CA GLU A 36 8.53 4.41 -14.45
C GLU A 36 8.46 5.95 -14.34
N HIS A 37 8.13 6.60 -15.45
CA HIS A 37 7.97 8.05 -15.49
C HIS A 37 6.53 8.53 -15.22
N GLY A 38 5.56 7.64 -15.20
CA GLY A 38 4.14 7.96 -15.09
C GLY A 38 3.32 6.87 -14.39
N GLU A 39 2.51 6.15 -15.17
CA GLU A 39 1.50 5.21 -14.67
C GLU A 39 2.09 4.07 -13.81
N ARG A 40 3.28 3.59 -14.15
CA ARG A 40 3.92 2.50 -13.38
C ARG A 40 4.18 2.87 -11.93
N ALA A 41 4.44 4.15 -11.65
CA ALA A 41 4.64 4.61 -10.27
C ALA A 41 3.40 4.41 -9.39
N LEU A 42 2.20 4.29 -9.98
CA LEU A 42 0.94 4.02 -9.27
C LEU A 42 0.92 2.63 -8.64
N LEU A 43 1.72 1.68 -9.14
CA LEU A 43 1.90 0.35 -8.53
C LEU A 43 2.50 0.42 -7.12
N ASN A 44 3.08 1.57 -6.76
CA ASN A 44 3.67 1.79 -5.43
C ASN A 44 2.66 2.28 -4.38
N PHE A 45 1.35 2.10 -4.60
CA PHE A 45 0.32 2.42 -3.60
C PHE A 45 0.57 1.64 -2.30
N GLY A 46 0.69 2.36 -1.19
CA GLY A 46 1.02 1.81 0.13
C GLY A 46 2.52 1.53 0.37
N HIS A 47 3.36 1.48 -0.66
CA HIS A 47 4.76 1.07 -0.54
C HIS A 47 5.61 2.02 0.32
N THR A 48 5.35 3.32 0.28
CA THR A 48 6.13 4.29 1.08
C THR A 48 6.02 4.02 2.57
N CYS A 49 4.81 3.77 3.07
CA CYS A 49 4.59 3.35 4.45
C CYS A 49 5.04 1.90 4.67
N GLY A 50 4.79 1.01 3.70
CA GLY A 50 5.19 -0.39 3.76
C GLY A 50 6.69 -0.58 3.95
N HIS A 51 7.53 0.11 3.17
CA HIS A 51 8.98 0.04 3.32
C HIS A 51 9.47 0.59 4.66
N ALA A 52 8.78 1.59 5.23
CA ALA A 52 9.10 2.07 6.56
C ALA A 52 8.78 1.01 7.64
N ILE A 53 7.68 0.30 7.49
CA ILE A 53 7.32 -0.83 8.36
C ILE A 53 8.35 -1.94 8.23
N GLU A 54 8.67 -2.40 7.01
CA GLU A 54 9.70 -3.42 6.79
C GLU A 54 11.02 -3.06 7.45
N LYS A 55 11.43 -1.78 7.35
CA LYS A 55 12.66 -1.27 7.97
C LYS A 55 12.61 -1.35 9.50
N LEU A 56 11.48 -1.06 10.15
CA LEU A 56 11.31 -1.19 11.60
C LEU A 56 11.41 -2.65 12.06
N TYR A 57 11.05 -3.59 11.21
CA TYR A 57 11.21 -5.04 11.43
C TYR A 57 12.53 -5.61 10.90
N ASN A 58 13.50 -4.78 10.51
CA ASN A 58 14.77 -5.19 9.91
C ASN A 58 14.61 -6.13 8.70
N TYR A 59 13.46 -6.05 7.98
CA TYR A 59 13.12 -6.92 6.84
C TYR A 59 13.02 -8.42 7.16
N GLU A 60 12.83 -8.81 8.43
CA GLU A 60 12.89 -10.22 8.84
C GLU A 60 11.52 -10.83 9.16
N THR A 61 10.65 -10.09 9.85
CA THR A 61 9.47 -10.68 10.50
C THR A 61 8.12 -10.32 9.88
N VAL A 62 8.09 -9.34 8.99
CA VAL A 62 6.89 -8.93 8.27
C VAL A 62 7.08 -9.19 6.76
N SER A 63 6.10 -9.78 6.11
CA SER A 63 6.16 -9.94 4.66
C SER A 63 5.89 -8.61 3.95
N HIS A 64 6.50 -8.42 2.77
CA HIS A 64 6.28 -7.22 1.95
C HIS A 64 4.79 -6.92 1.72
N GLY A 65 4.01 -7.95 1.38
CA GLY A 65 2.56 -7.78 1.13
C GLY A 65 1.78 -7.34 2.37
N GLU A 66 2.12 -7.85 3.58
CA GLU A 66 1.51 -7.39 4.83
C GLU A 66 1.87 -5.93 5.11
N ALA A 67 3.14 -5.57 5.00
CA ALA A 67 3.60 -4.20 5.22
C ALA A 67 2.95 -3.20 4.24
N VAL A 68 2.86 -3.55 2.96
CA VAL A 68 2.19 -2.74 1.94
C VAL A 68 0.68 -2.63 2.21
N GLY A 69 0.03 -3.72 2.64
CA GLY A 69 -1.39 -3.70 3.03
C GLY A 69 -1.68 -2.70 4.14
N VAL A 70 -0.88 -2.71 5.22
CA VAL A 70 -0.95 -1.70 6.29
C VAL A 70 -0.68 -0.30 5.73
N GLY A 71 0.32 -0.16 4.87
CA GLY A 71 0.66 1.11 4.22
C GLY A 71 -0.49 1.68 3.38
N MET A 72 -1.24 0.83 2.67
CA MET A 72 -2.45 1.25 1.93
C MET A 72 -3.51 1.82 2.88
N VAL A 73 -3.75 1.16 4.01
CA VAL A 73 -4.70 1.66 5.02
C VAL A 73 -4.25 2.99 5.61
N MET A 74 -2.97 3.12 5.95
CA MET A 74 -2.42 4.35 6.55
C MET A 74 -2.57 5.56 5.61
N ILE A 75 -2.12 5.45 4.36
CA ILE A 75 -2.16 6.56 3.41
C ILE A 75 -3.60 6.91 3.03
N THR A 76 -4.49 5.93 2.88
CA THR A 76 -5.90 6.18 2.56
C THR A 76 -6.61 6.86 3.72
N ARG A 77 -6.37 6.42 4.95
CA ARG A 77 -6.93 7.07 6.16
C ARG A 77 -6.48 8.53 6.28
N ALA A 78 -5.20 8.80 6.00
CA ALA A 78 -4.67 10.14 6.01
C ALA A 78 -5.33 11.01 4.93
N SER A 79 -5.43 10.52 3.72
CA SER A 79 -6.04 11.26 2.59
C SER A 79 -7.55 11.44 2.73
N GLU A 80 -8.28 10.51 3.35
CA GLU A 80 -9.69 10.70 3.72
C GLU A 80 -9.89 11.82 4.73
N LYS A 81 -9.05 11.88 5.78
CA LYS A 81 -9.09 12.97 6.77
C LYS A 81 -8.86 14.34 6.14
N LEU A 82 -8.04 14.41 5.10
CA LEU A 82 -7.77 15.63 4.34
C LEU A 82 -8.86 15.96 3.29
N GLY A 83 -9.85 15.09 3.11
CA GLY A 83 -10.90 15.25 2.10
C GLY A 83 -10.41 15.01 0.67
N ILE A 84 -9.26 14.39 0.48
CA ILE A 84 -8.68 14.04 -0.83
C ILE A 84 -9.32 12.75 -1.36
N THR A 85 -9.52 11.78 -0.48
CA THR A 85 -10.12 10.48 -0.79
C THR A 85 -11.59 10.47 -0.39
N GLU A 86 -12.42 9.83 -1.19
CA GLU A 86 -13.86 9.62 -0.92
C GLU A 86 -14.05 8.88 0.41
N LYS A 87 -14.98 9.38 1.24
CA LYS A 87 -15.29 8.78 2.55
C LYS A 87 -15.71 7.32 2.44
N GLY A 88 -15.23 6.48 3.37
CA GLY A 88 -15.52 5.05 3.43
C GLY A 88 -14.60 4.20 2.55
N THR A 89 -13.68 4.79 1.81
CA THR A 89 -12.69 4.06 1.00
C THR A 89 -11.74 3.26 1.88
N THR A 90 -11.28 3.83 3.00
CA THR A 90 -10.44 3.14 4.00
C THR A 90 -11.13 1.88 4.52
N ASP A 91 -12.41 1.97 4.91
CA ASP A 91 -13.16 0.81 5.41
C ASP A 91 -13.32 -0.28 4.34
N ARG A 92 -13.46 0.12 3.07
CA ARG A 92 -13.52 -0.84 1.97
C ARG A 92 -12.20 -1.59 1.78
N ILE A 93 -11.07 -0.89 1.86
CA ILE A 93 -9.74 -1.49 1.79
C ILE A 93 -9.52 -2.45 2.97
N ILE A 94 -9.82 -2.01 4.20
CA ILE A 94 -9.73 -2.84 5.40
C ILE A 94 -10.52 -4.14 5.23
N LYS A 95 -11.78 -4.07 4.81
CA LYS A 95 -12.63 -5.25 4.60
C LYS A 95 -12.05 -6.25 3.60
N VAL A 96 -11.40 -5.77 2.53
CA VAL A 96 -10.77 -6.64 1.53
C VAL A 96 -9.51 -7.30 2.10
N LEU A 97 -8.66 -6.55 2.80
CA LEU A 97 -7.46 -7.08 3.44
C LEU A 97 -7.80 -8.14 4.49
N GLU A 98 -8.75 -7.86 5.38
CA GLU A 98 -9.23 -8.81 6.40
C GLU A 98 -9.81 -10.09 5.78
N LYS A 99 -10.60 -9.97 4.71
CA LYS A 99 -11.08 -11.12 3.93
C LYS A 99 -9.96 -11.99 3.36
N SER A 100 -8.82 -11.38 3.10
CA SER A 100 -7.61 -12.03 2.57
C SER A 100 -6.64 -12.47 3.67
N ASN A 101 -7.05 -12.41 4.95
CA ASN A 101 -6.22 -12.68 6.13
C ASN A 101 -4.94 -11.83 6.18
N LEU A 102 -4.98 -10.60 5.66
CA LEU A 102 -3.90 -9.63 5.73
C LEU A 102 -4.11 -8.67 6.89
N LYS A 103 -3.01 -8.23 7.49
CA LYS A 103 -3.03 -7.22 8.55
C LYS A 103 -3.48 -5.87 8.02
N THR A 104 -4.21 -5.13 8.84
CA THR A 104 -4.70 -3.78 8.53
C THR A 104 -4.13 -2.72 9.47
N TYR A 105 -3.29 -3.13 10.42
CA TYR A 105 -2.58 -2.28 11.37
C TYR A 105 -1.22 -2.89 11.70
N ASP A 106 -0.33 -2.08 12.26
CA ASP A 106 0.98 -2.48 12.77
C ASP A 106 1.07 -2.31 14.28
N THR A 107 2.03 -2.98 14.92
CA THR A 107 2.29 -2.83 16.36
C THR A 107 3.07 -1.56 16.68
N HIS A 108 3.83 -1.02 15.71
CA HIS A 108 4.46 0.28 15.84
C HIS A 108 3.42 1.39 15.69
N SER A 109 3.62 2.48 16.42
CA SER A 109 2.78 3.66 16.29
C SER A 109 2.96 4.35 14.94
N ASP A 110 1.93 5.05 14.46
CA ASP A 110 2.01 5.86 13.24
C ASP A 110 3.21 6.83 13.29
N LYS A 111 3.55 7.35 14.49
CA LYS A 111 4.70 8.25 14.70
C LYS A 111 6.03 7.57 14.43
N GLU A 112 6.21 6.33 14.87
CA GLU A 112 7.42 5.55 14.61
C GLU A 112 7.57 5.25 13.11
N ILE A 113 6.49 4.83 12.46
CA ILE A 113 6.48 4.55 11.02
C ILE A 113 6.84 5.81 10.21
N ILE A 114 6.23 6.94 10.55
CA ILE A 114 6.51 8.22 9.87
C ILE A 114 7.94 8.71 10.14
N SER A 115 8.45 8.51 11.34
CA SER A 115 9.85 8.80 11.65
C SER A 115 10.79 7.96 10.79
N ALA A 116 10.49 6.67 10.62
CA ALA A 116 11.28 5.76 9.77
C ALA A 116 11.24 6.17 8.29
N MET A 117 10.09 6.65 7.77
CA MET A 117 9.97 7.22 6.42
C MET A 117 10.85 8.47 6.26
N SER A 118 10.81 9.34 7.26
CA SER A 118 11.50 10.62 7.24
C SER A 118 13.02 10.51 7.44
N ALA A 119 13.52 9.39 7.96
CA ALA A 119 14.95 9.18 8.21
C ALA A 119 15.81 9.23 6.93
N ASP A 120 15.21 9.07 5.75
CA ASP A 120 15.88 9.13 4.45
C ASP A 120 15.88 10.54 3.81
N LYS A 121 15.67 11.61 4.63
CA LYS A 121 15.68 13.02 4.19
C LYS A 121 16.93 13.43 3.41
N LYS A 122 18.03 12.68 3.55
CA LYS A 122 19.32 12.98 2.86
C LYS A 122 19.27 12.66 1.36
N ARG A 123 18.33 11.83 0.89
CA ARG A 123 18.24 11.40 -0.52
C ARG A 123 17.44 12.35 -1.41
N THR A 124 16.40 12.99 -0.88
CA THR A 124 15.57 13.92 -1.65
C THR A 124 15.35 15.19 -0.87
N LYS A 125 15.73 16.33 -1.43
CA LYS A 125 15.57 17.64 -0.78
C LYS A 125 14.13 18.17 -0.78
N THR A 126 13.22 17.57 -1.55
CA THR A 126 11.93 18.17 -1.87
C THR A 126 10.71 17.52 -1.19
N GLY A 127 10.87 16.35 -0.56
CA GLY A 127 9.76 15.61 0.05
C GLY A 127 9.64 14.18 -0.45
N ILE A 128 8.52 13.54 -0.10
CA ILE A 128 8.21 12.14 -0.45
C ILE A 128 7.02 12.13 -1.41
N LYS A 129 7.13 11.33 -2.47
CA LYS A 129 6.01 11.08 -3.38
C LYS A 129 5.16 9.94 -2.81
N PHE A 130 3.91 10.21 -2.54
CA PHE A 130 2.92 9.20 -2.16
C PHE A 130 2.01 8.90 -3.33
N VAL A 131 1.67 7.64 -3.52
CA VAL A 131 0.54 7.26 -4.34
C VAL A 131 -0.71 7.35 -3.47
N MET A 132 -1.68 8.13 -3.90
CA MET A 132 -2.97 8.30 -3.25
C MET A 132 -4.09 7.90 -4.21
N ILE A 133 -5.26 7.66 -3.66
CA ILE A 133 -6.48 7.40 -4.44
C ILE A 133 -7.52 8.47 -4.08
N ASP A 134 -8.19 9.02 -5.06
CA ASP A 134 -9.37 9.87 -4.86
C ASP A 134 -10.60 9.01 -4.60
N LYS A 135 -10.72 7.90 -5.31
CA LYS A 135 -11.74 6.86 -5.15
C LYS A 135 -11.20 5.51 -5.62
N ILE A 136 -11.92 4.42 -5.34
CA ILE A 136 -11.56 3.10 -5.86
C ILE A 136 -11.54 3.13 -7.39
N GLY A 137 -10.40 2.71 -7.96
CA GLY A 137 -10.17 2.69 -9.41
C GLY A 137 -9.53 3.95 -9.98
N SER A 138 -9.23 4.94 -9.14
CA SER A 138 -8.55 6.16 -9.57
C SER A 138 -7.45 6.54 -8.59
N SER A 139 -6.22 6.66 -9.07
CA SER A 139 -5.04 6.93 -8.28
C SER A 139 -4.14 7.98 -8.93
N PHE A 140 -3.36 8.66 -8.11
CA PHE A 140 -2.45 9.71 -8.55
C PHE A 140 -1.24 9.82 -7.63
N ILE A 141 -0.19 10.51 -8.09
CA ILE A 141 1.01 10.77 -7.29
C ILE A 141 0.87 12.13 -6.63
N ASN A 142 1.00 12.17 -5.31
CA ASN A 142 0.96 13.39 -4.52
C ASN A 142 2.30 13.59 -3.80
N PRO A 143 3.13 14.59 -4.18
CA PRO A 143 4.34 14.93 -3.46
C PRO A 143 3.99 15.67 -2.17
N ILE A 144 4.48 15.18 -1.03
CA ILE A 144 4.31 15.80 0.28
C ILE A 144 5.67 16.23 0.79
N LYS A 145 5.79 17.50 1.19
CA LYS A 145 7.00 18.02 1.79
C LYS A 145 7.24 17.37 3.16
N TYR A 146 8.51 17.22 3.54
CA TYR A 146 8.87 16.63 4.85
C TYR A 146 8.23 17.35 6.03
N GLU A 147 8.08 18.66 5.96
CA GLU A 147 7.45 19.50 6.99
C GLU A 147 5.95 19.22 7.15
N ASP A 148 5.27 18.76 6.08
CA ASP A 148 3.83 18.52 6.06
C ASP A 148 3.47 17.05 6.34
N ILE A 149 4.44 16.14 6.42
CA ILE A 149 4.15 14.71 6.59
C ILE A 149 3.42 14.45 7.90
N ASN A 150 3.91 14.98 9.02
CA ASN A 150 3.24 14.79 10.32
C ASN A 150 1.80 15.29 10.27
N LYS A 151 1.59 16.48 9.75
CA LYS A 151 0.24 17.08 9.58
C LYS A 151 -0.66 16.20 8.68
N THR A 152 -0.11 15.67 7.59
CA THR A 152 -0.85 14.80 6.67
C THR A 152 -1.39 13.56 7.37
N PHE A 153 -0.60 12.96 8.25
CA PHE A 153 -1.01 11.77 9.01
C PHE A 153 -1.71 12.09 10.35
N GLY A 154 -1.86 13.38 10.68
CA GLY A 154 -2.53 13.82 11.92
C GLY A 154 -1.73 13.52 13.17
N ILE A 155 -0.40 13.67 13.08
CA ILE A 155 0.56 13.49 14.19
C ILE A 155 1.08 14.88 14.54
N ASP A 156 0.68 15.36 15.68
CA ASP A 156 1.14 16.62 16.30
C ASP A 156 2.38 16.38 17.17
#